data_6d0a11be41c70317c9dbdc8e17d5b0ad
#
_entry.id   6d0a11be41c70317c9dbdc8e17d5b0ad
#
_cell.length_a   1.000
_cell.length_b   1.000
_cell.length_c   1.000
_cell.angle_alpha   90.00
_cell.angle_beta   90.00
_cell.angle_gamma   90.00
#
_symmetry.space_group_name_H-M   'P 1'
#
loop_
_entity.id
_entity.type
_entity.pdbx_description
1 polymer ?
#
loop_
_entity_poly.entity_id
_entity_poly.type
_entity_poly.pdbx_seq_one_letter_code
_entity_poly.pdbx_strand_id
1 'polypeptide(L)'
;MSKKRGSFSGGLGFVFAAAGSAVGLGNLWRFPYYAAKYGGGTFIFIYIILALTFGFSLLTAEIAIGRKTKLSPILAYKKLCSKFSFLGYLATLVPTIIIPYYCVIGGWVTKYMCVYAQGLVAPAAQDNFFSDFISDPLSPIVFFLIFMLLSAVVIMLGVNKGIERLSKFLMPVLLVLTVGISIYTLTLPNAMEGVSYYLIPDFSKLSIWTFAAALGQLFFSMSIAMGIMVTYGSYTKDEVNLTKSVNQIEIFDTAVALLAGLMVVPAVYVFSGEEGLGASGPGLMFITLPKVFNEMPAGVIIGFLFFILVFFAAITSSISVMEAIVSSLMDKFKLTRIKSCLIVIGICLIMGIPSSLGNGIWSNVKILGMDFLTFFDFLSNSIIMPIVALCTCILIGWGIKPKTIADEITRNGERFSRRALFDVMIKYIAPICLVFILISYTLAQFGIISL
;
A
#
# COMPACT_ATOMS: atom_id res chain seq x y z
N MET A 1 4.27 36.35 -5.89
CA MET A 1 3.83 35.42 -6.97
C MET A 1 3.67 34.04 -6.34
N SER A 2 2.44 33.51 -6.26
CA SER A 2 2.16 32.14 -5.84
C SER A 2 2.84 31.19 -6.83
N LYS A 3 3.86 30.41 -6.40
CA LYS A 3 4.44 29.35 -7.23
C LYS A 3 3.30 28.42 -7.65
N LYS A 4 3.05 28.26 -8.95
CA LYS A 4 2.06 27.32 -9.49
C LYS A 4 2.32 25.95 -8.86
N ARG A 5 1.30 25.39 -8.19
CA ARG A 5 1.32 24.05 -7.64
C ARG A 5 1.56 23.05 -8.79
N GLY A 6 2.41 22.03 -8.55
CA GLY A 6 2.62 20.97 -9.55
C GLY A 6 1.30 20.31 -9.94
N SER A 7 1.15 19.89 -11.18
CA SER A 7 -0.02 19.17 -11.68
C SER A 7 0.43 18.02 -12.55
N PHE A 8 -0.33 16.92 -12.63
CA PHE A 8 -0.08 15.86 -13.60
C PHE A 8 -0.26 16.37 -15.04
N SER A 9 0.50 15.80 -15.97
CA SER A 9 0.41 16.19 -17.39
C SER A 9 -0.95 15.85 -18.01
N GLY A 10 -1.58 14.77 -17.53
CA GLY A 10 -2.89 14.28 -17.99
C GLY A 10 -3.39 13.09 -17.18
N GLY A 11 -4.50 12.50 -17.63
CA GLY A 11 -5.16 11.39 -16.93
C GLY A 11 -4.28 10.14 -16.73
N LEU A 12 -3.50 9.74 -17.76
CA LEU A 12 -2.59 8.59 -17.64
C LEU A 12 -1.48 8.81 -16.61
N GLY A 13 -0.92 10.03 -16.53
CA GLY A 13 0.09 10.35 -15.52
C GLY A 13 -0.47 10.24 -14.10
N PHE A 14 -1.69 10.72 -13.89
CA PHE A 14 -2.41 10.57 -12.64
C PHE A 14 -2.69 9.09 -12.31
N VAL A 15 -3.22 8.32 -13.26
CA VAL A 15 -3.54 6.90 -13.06
C VAL A 15 -2.29 6.09 -12.69
N PHE A 16 -1.18 6.25 -13.42
CA PHE A 16 0.05 5.52 -13.10
C PHE A 16 0.66 5.94 -11.75
N ALA A 17 0.58 7.21 -11.37
CA ALA A 17 1.03 7.65 -10.06
C ALA A 17 0.16 7.07 -8.94
N ALA A 18 -1.17 7.12 -9.09
CA ALA A 18 -2.10 6.60 -8.10
C ALA A 18 -2.08 5.06 -8.03
N ALA A 19 -2.02 4.37 -9.17
CA ALA A 19 -1.83 2.93 -9.21
C ALA A 19 -0.48 2.51 -8.62
N GLY A 20 0.61 3.27 -8.87
CA GLY A 20 1.91 3.03 -8.25
C GLY A 20 1.94 3.29 -6.74
N SER A 21 1.01 4.09 -6.23
CA SER A 21 0.79 4.20 -4.78
C SER A 21 0.05 3.00 -4.22
N ALA A 22 -0.99 2.55 -4.92
CA ALA A 22 -1.81 1.41 -4.51
C ALA A 22 -1.02 0.10 -4.60
N VAL A 23 -0.36 -0.15 -5.73
CA VAL A 23 0.50 -1.34 -5.89
C VAL A 23 1.78 -1.19 -5.08
N GLY A 24 1.83 -1.88 -3.95
CA GLY A 24 2.95 -1.84 -3.02
C GLY A 24 3.30 -3.21 -2.45
N LEU A 25 4.01 -3.18 -1.34
CA LEU A 25 4.36 -4.40 -0.60
C LEU A 25 3.13 -5.22 -0.20
N GLY A 26 2.00 -4.55 0.06
CA GLY A 26 0.73 -5.19 0.40
C GLY A 26 0.22 -6.17 -0.65
N ASN A 27 0.36 -5.84 -1.95
CA ASN A 27 -0.06 -6.72 -3.05
C ASN A 27 0.89 -7.91 -3.23
N LEU A 28 2.19 -7.72 -2.98
CA LEU A 28 3.22 -8.70 -3.34
C LEU A 28 3.50 -9.74 -2.24
N TRP A 29 3.24 -9.41 -0.96
CA TRP A 29 3.44 -10.36 0.13
C TRP A 29 2.19 -10.60 0.98
N ARG A 30 1.48 -9.51 1.37
CA ARG A 30 0.36 -9.62 2.31
C ARG A 30 -0.87 -10.25 1.66
N PHE A 31 -1.16 -9.89 0.42
CA PHE A 31 -2.26 -10.46 -0.33
C PHE A 31 -2.09 -11.97 -0.60
N PRO A 32 -0.93 -12.47 -1.12
CA PRO A 32 -0.70 -13.90 -1.28
C PRO A 32 -0.84 -14.68 0.02
N TYR A 33 -0.30 -14.14 1.12
CA TYR A 33 -0.43 -14.74 2.44
C TYR A 33 -1.89 -14.86 2.88
N TYR A 34 -2.67 -13.79 2.80
CA TYR A 34 -4.08 -13.84 3.18
C TYR A 34 -4.90 -14.72 2.27
N ALA A 35 -4.64 -14.71 0.97
CA ALA A 35 -5.30 -15.63 0.05
C ALA A 35 -5.04 -17.08 0.43
N ALA A 36 -3.79 -17.44 0.72
CA ALA A 36 -3.44 -18.78 1.16
C ALA A 36 -4.11 -19.14 2.50
N LYS A 37 -4.03 -18.28 3.51
CA LYS A 37 -4.58 -18.52 4.86
C LYS A 37 -6.10 -18.63 4.89
N TYR A 38 -6.82 -17.84 4.07
CA TYR A 38 -8.28 -17.70 4.15
C TYR A 38 -9.04 -18.39 3.00
N GLY A 39 -8.50 -19.45 2.43
CA GLY A 39 -9.21 -20.33 1.51
C GLY A 39 -9.15 -19.90 0.04
N GLY A 40 -8.00 -19.38 -0.40
CA GLY A 40 -7.71 -19.13 -1.80
C GLY A 40 -8.78 -18.35 -2.53
N GLY A 41 -9.48 -19.02 -3.44
CA GLY A 41 -10.53 -18.42 -4.25
C GLY A 41 -11.69 -17.81 -3.46
N THR A 42 -11.99 -18.27 -2.25
CA THR A 42 -13.02 -17.66 -1.37
C THR A 42 -12.58 -16.27 -0.93
N PHE A 43 -11.34 -16.12 -0.49
CA PHE A 43 -10.77 -14.82 -0.14
C PHE A 43 -10.75 -13.88 -1.36
N ILE A 44 -10.30 -14.38 -2.52
CA ILE A 44 -10.26 -13.63 -3.79
C ILE A 44 -11.66 -13.14 -4.18
N PHE A 45 -12.67 -14.00 -4.08
CA PHE A 45 -14.06 -13.65 -4.40
C PHE A 45 -14.56 -12.48 -3.55
N ILE A 46 -14.35 -12.55 -2.22
CA ILE A 46 -14.72 -11.47 -1.29
C ILE A 46 -13.92 -10.20 -1.60
N TYR A 47 -12.60 -10.34 -1.83
CA TYR A 47 -11.74 -9.21 -2.13
C TYR A 47 -12.18 -8.45 -3.38
N ILE A 48 -12.54 -9.14 -4.47
CA ILE A 48 -13.04 -8.51 -5.70
C ILE A 48 -14.36 -7.76 -5.44
N ILE A 49 -15.30 -8.35 -4.71
CA ILE A 49 -16.56 -7.68 -4.36
C ILE A 49 -16.27 -6.40 -3.56
N LEU A 50 -15.39 -6.49 -2.57
CA LEU A 50 -15.02 -5.34 -1.76
C LEU A 50 -14.27 -4.27 -2.56
N ALA A 51 -13.39 -4.66 -3.50
CA ALA A 51 -12.71 -3.72 -4.39
C ALA A 51 -13.73 -2.93 -5.22
N LEU A 52 -14.66 -3.63 -5.88
CA LEU A 52 -15.69 -3.04 -6.75
C LEU A 52 -16.72 -2.17 -6.00
N THR A 53 -16.84 -2.30 -4.69
CA THR A 53 -17.85 -1.62 -3.87
C THR A 53 -17.22 -0.63 -2.89
N PHE A 54 -16.59 -1.15 -1.85
CA PHE A 54 -15.97 -0.38 -0.77
C PHE A 54 -14.76 0.42 -1.25
N GLY A 55 -13.81 -0.26 -1.93
CA GLY A 55 -12.60 0.35 -2.46
C GLY A 55 -12.90 1.47 -3.46
N PHE A 56 -13.73 1.16 -4.46
CA PHE A 56 -14.21 2.14 -5.43
C PHE A 56 -14.79 3.39 -4.76
N SER A 57 -15.64 3.22 -3.76
CA SER A 57 -16.36 4.33 -3.14
C SER A 57 -15.43 5.26 -2.36
N LEU A 58 -14.53 4.71 -1.54
CA LEU A 58 -13.58 5.50 -0.77
C LEU A 58 -12.51 6.16 -1.64
N LEU A 59 -11.98 5.43 -2.62
CA LEU A 59 -11.02 5.96 -3.58
C LEU A 59 -11.61 7.15 -4.37
N THR A 60 -12.85 6.99 -4.85
CA THR A 60 -13.60 8.04 -5.54
C THR A 60 -13.78 9.27 -4.65
N ALA A 61 -14.15 9.06 -3.39
CA ALA A 61 -14.36 10.12 -2.42
C ALA A 61 -13.10 10.96 -2.20
N GLU A 62 -11.97 10.33 -1.90
CA GLU A 62 -10.71 11.04 -1.62
C GLU A 62 -10.16 11.78 -2.83
N ILE A 63 -10.16 11.15 -4.00
CA ILE A 63 -9.69 11.79 -5.24
C ILE A 63 -10.57 13.01 -5.57
N ALA A 64 -11.88 12.89 -5.44
CA ALA A 64 -12.81 13.99 -5.69
C ALA A 64 -12.64 15.14 -4.68
N ILE A 65 -12.40 14.84 -3.39
CA ILE A 65 -12.04 15.87 -2.39
C ILE A 65 -10.81 16.65 -2.82
N GLY A 66 -9.76 15.95 -3.23
CA GLY A 66 -8.52 16.55 -3.70
C GLY A 66 -8.74 17.43 -4.94
N ARG A 67 -9.40 16.90 -5.98
CA ARG A 67 -9.66 17.64 -7.23
C ARG A 67 -10.54 18.87 -7.00
N LYS A 68 -11.60 18.74 -6.21
CA LYS A 68 -12.52 19.84 -5.89
C LYS A 68 -11.85 20.97 -5.13
N THR A 69 -11.00 20.66 -4.19
CA THR A 69 -10.37 21.65 -3.32
C THR A 69 -9.09 22.23 -3.90
N LYS A 70 -8.35 21.45 -4.73
CA LYS A 70 -6.99 21.75 -5.23
C LYS A 70 -5.98 21.98 -4.10
N LEU A 71 -6.19 21.34 -2.96
CA LEU A 71 -5.38 21.50 -1.75
C LEU A 71 -4.96 20.14 -1.21
N SER A 72 -3.86 20.13 -0.43
CA SER A 72 -3.42 18.98 0.34
C SER A 72 -4.40 18.66 1.50
N PRO A 73 -4.34 17.45 2.09
CA PRO A 73 -5.30 16.99 3.09
C PRO A 73 -5.59 18.00 4.20
N ILE A 74 -4.56 18.61 4.81
CA ILE A 74 -4.73 19.55 5.93
C ILE A 74 -5.68 20.71 5.57
N LEU A 75 -5.54 21.26 4.37
CA LEU A 75 -6.36 22.40 3.95
C LEU A 75 -7.62 21.96 3.21
N ALA A 76 -7.62 20.80 2.56
CA ALA A 76 -8.75 20.28 1.79
C ALA A 76 -9.97 20.05 2.69
N TYR A 77 -9.81 19.29 3.78
CA TYR A 77 -10.89 19.02 4.73
C TYR A 77 -11.41 20.30 5.40
N LYS A 78 -10.51 21.21 5.79
CA LYS A 78 -10.89 22.51 6.35
C LYS A 78 -11.71 23.35 5.39
N LYS A 79 -11.37 23.35 4.08
CA LYS A 79 -12.08 24.08 3.03
C LYS A 79 -13.48 23.52 2.78
N LEU A 80 -13.65 22.21 2.87
CA LEU A 80 -14.95 21.55 2.70
C LEU A 80 -15.88 21.79 3.89
N CYS A 81 -15.35 21.63 5.11
CA CYS A 81 -16.11 21.83 6.33
C CYS A 81 -15.17 22.15 7.50
N SER A 82 -15.26 23.35 8.06
CA SER A 82 -14.36 23.80 9.13
C SER A 82 -14.44 22.95 10.41
N LYS A 83 -15.62 22.37 10.70
CA LYS A 83 -15.81 21.44 11.84
C LYS A 83 -14.99 20.16 11.71
N PHE A 84 -14.69 19.72 10.48
CA PHE A 84 -13.89 18.54 10.16
C PHE A 84 -12.43 18.87 9.83
N SER A 85 -11.94 20.07 10.18
CA SER A 85 -10.56 20.45 9.91
C SER A 85 -9.51 19.52 10.55
N PHE A 86 -9.84 18.87 11.67
CA PHE A 86 -8.97 17.91 12.35
C PHE A 86 -8.64 16.68 11.47
N LEU A 87 -9.56 16.28 10.56
CA LEU A 87 -9.34 15.17 9.64
C LEU A 87 -8.12 15.38 8.75
N GLY A 88 -7.87 16.62 8.31
CA GLY A 88 -6.71 16.92 7.49
C GLY A 88 -5.39 16.66 8.23
N TYR A 89 -5.35 16.94 9.53
CA TYR A 89 -4.19 16.63 10.35
C TYR A 89 -4.04 15.12 10.58
N LEU A 90 -5.12 14.40 10.90
CA LEU A 90 -5.09 12.94 11.06
C LEU A 90 -4.69 12.25 9.75
N ALA A 91 -5.26 12.65 8.61
CA ALA A 91 -4.92 12.11 7.29
C ALA A 91 -3.45 12.39 6.89
N THR A 92 -2.81 13.42 7.46
CA THR A 92 -1.38 13.69 7.26
C THR A 92 -0.52 12.97 8.29
N LEU A 93 -1.05 12.73 9.51
CA LEU A 93 -0.35 11.98 10.56
C LEU A 93 -0.14 10.51 10.15
N VAL A 94 -1.13 9.89 9.49
CA VAL A 94 -1.02 8.51 9.01
C VAL A 94 0.24 8.29 8.17
N PRO A 95 0.45 8.96 7.03
CA PRO A 95 1.65 8.76 6.23
C PRO A 95 2.93 9.18 6.99
N THR A 96 2.85 10.12 7.94
CA THR A 96 3.98 10.53 8.78
C THR A 96 4.47 9.40 9.69
N ILE A 97 3.56 8.57 10.18
CA ILE A 97 3.91 7.39 10.99
C ILE A 97 4.34 6.21 10.09
N ILE A 98 3.73 6.05 8.92
CA ILE A 98 4.00 4.94 8.01
C ILE A 98 5.40 5.06 7.38
N ILE A 99 5.77 6.22 6.86
CA ILE A 99 6.96 6.33 6.01
C ILE A 99 8.26 5.90 6.69
N PRO A 100 8.51 6.16 7.99
CA PRO A 100 9.71 5.72 8.66
C PRO A 100 9.92 4.21 8.62
N TYR A 101 8.92 3.42 9.09
CA TYR A 101 9.04 1.97 9.09
C TYR A 101 8.92 1.36 7.69
N TYR A 102 8.16 1.98 6.80
CA TYR A 102 8.07 1.57 5.40
C TYR A 102 9.42 1.67 4.68
N CYS A 103 10.21 2.71 4.97
CA CYS A 103 11.57 2.84 4.45
C CYS A 103 12.53 1.79 5.05
N VAL A 104 12.32 1.34 6.30
CA VAL A 104 13.09 0.22 6.87
C VAL A 104 12.83 -1.05 6.09
N ILE A 105 11.56 -1.38 5.84
CA ILE A 105 11.18 -2.55 5.03
C ILE A 105 11.68 -2.42 3.59
N GLY A 106 11.59 -1.21 2.99
CA GLY A 106 12.19 -0.92 1.69
C GLY A 106 13.70 -1.13 1.65
N GLY A 107 14.39 -0.87 2.77
CA GLY A 107 15.79 -1.20 2.97
C GLY A 107 16.05 -2.71 2.94
N TRP A 108 15.20 -3.52 3.58
CA TRP A 108 15.29 -4.98 3.53
C TRP A 108 15.14 -5.50 2.08
N VAL A 109 14.18 -4.97 1.33
CA VAL A 109 14.00 -5.28 -0.09
C VAL A 109 15.26 -4.92 -0.88
N THR A 110 15.84 -3.75 -0.64
CA THR A 110 17.08 -3.29 -1.30
C THR A 110 18.25 -4.22 -1.00
N LYS A 111 18.40 -4.70 0.25
CA LYS A 111 19.41 -5.69 0.65
C LYS A 111 19.25 -6.97 -0.18
N TYR A 112 18.05 -7.54 -0.21
CA TYR A 112 17.83 -8.79 -0.96
C TYR A 112 18.03 -8.60 -2.48
N MET A 113 17.60 -7.48 -3.04
CA MET A 113 17.89 -7.15 -4.44
C MET A 113 19.40 -7.17 -4.71
N CYS A 114 20.24 -6.59 -3.82
CA CYS A 114 21.70 -6.61 -3.96
C CYS A 114 22.28 -8.02 -3.79
N VAL A 115 21.76 -8.82 -2.88
CA VAL A 115 22.21 -10.21 -2.65
C VAL A 115 21.95 -11.07 -3.89
N TYR A 116 20.77 -10.97 -4.48
CA TYR A 116 20.42 -11.70 -5.70
C TYR A 116 21.17 -11.18 -6.92
N ALA A 117 21.45 -9.87 -7.01
CA ALA A 117 22.31 -9.31 -8.06
C ALA A 117 23.73 -9.87 -8.04
N GLN A 118 24.22 -10.30 -6.87
CA GLN A 118 25.52 -10.94 -6.69
C GLN A 118 25.48 -12.46 -6.87
N GLY A 119 24.32 -13.05 -7.14
CA GLY A 119 24.14 -14.49 -7.29
C GLY A 119 24.15 -15.27 -5.96
N LEU A 120 24.04 -14.60 -4.81
CA LEU A 120 24.16 -15.19 -3.47
C LEU A 120 22.82 -15.79 -2.99
N VAL A 121 22.23 -16.71 -3.76
CA VAL A 121 20.93 -17.32 -3.47
C VAL A 121 21.02 -18.28 -2.30
N ALA A 122 21.99 -19.20 -2.28
CA ALA A 122 22.17 -20.17 -1.22
C ALA A 122 22.38 -19.55 0.17
N PRO A 123 23.20 -18.49 0.34
CA PRO A 123 23.23 -17.74 1.59
C PRO A 123 21.87 -17.13 1.99
N ALA A 124 21.15 -16.54 1.03
CA ALA A 124 19.85 -15.90 1.30
C ALA A 124 18.75 -16.90 1.71
N ALA A 125 18.90 -18.17 1.35
CA ALA A 125 17.97 -19.26 1.67
C ALA A 125 18.20 -19.87 3.09
N GLN A 126 19.24 -19.47 3.81
CA GLN A 126 19.49 -19.93 5.17
C GLN A 126 18.46 -19.36 6.14
N ASP A 127 18.04 -20.16 7.13
CA ASP A 127 17.01 -19.81 8.09
C ASP A 127 17.32 -18.53 8.90
N ASN A 128 18.57 -18.33 9.23
CA ASN A 128 19.04 -17.23 10.05
C ASN A 128 19.45 -15.98 9.23
N PHE A 129 19.56 -16.07 7.90
CA PHE A 129 20.05 -14.95 7.08
C PHE A 129 19.26 -13.65 7.29
N PHE A 130 17.91 -13.75 7.31
CA PHE A 130 17.07 -12.59 7.54
C PHE A 130 17.16 -12.08 8.97
N SER A 131 17.10 -12.97 9.96
CA SER A 131 17.18 -12.60 11.38
C SER A 131 18.52 -11.97 11.73
N ASP A 132 19.63 -12.52 11.23
CA ASP A 132 20.97 -11.97 11.42
C ASP A 132 21.11 -10.59 10.79
N PHE A 133 20.56 -10.42 9.57
CA PHE A 133 20.57 -9.12 8.89
C PHE A 133 19.78 -8.07 9.66
N ILE A 134 18.53 -8.33 10.08
CA ILE A 134 17.70 -7.32 10.75
C ILE A 134 18.16 -7.03 12.18
N SER A 135 18.90 -7.95 12.79
CA SER A 135 19.47 -7.80 14.15
C SER A 135 20.81 -7.05 14.14
N ASP A 136 21.49 -6.98 13.01
CA ASP A 136 22.73 -6.21 12.86
C ASP A 136 22.48 -4.72 13.12
N PRO A 137 23.32 -4.05 13.93
CA PRO A 137 23.06 -2.66 14.30
C PRO A 137 23.30 -1.65 13.15
N LEU A 138 24.06 -2.00 12.12
CA LEU A 138 24.47 -1.07 11.07
C LEU A 138 23.87 -1.38 9.71
N SER A 139 23.93 -2.63 9.26
CA SER A 139 23.55 -3.05 7.91
C SER A 139 22.12 -2.66 7.55
N PRO A 140 21.07 -2.92 8.37
CA PRO A 140 19.70 -2.51 8.05
C PRO A 140 19.54 -1.00 7.96
N ILE A 141 20.27 -0.24 8.79
CA ILE A 141 20.23 1.23 8.78
C ILE A 141 20.81 1.77 7.47
N VAL A 142 21.92 1.20 6.98
CA VAL A 142 22.53 1.61 5.71
C VAL A 142 21.54 1.41 4.54
N PHE A 143 20.91 0.25 4.44
CA PHE A 143 19.92 -0.03 3.40
C PHE A 143 18.65 0.80 3.55
N PHE A 144 18.19 1.05 4.78
CA PHE A 144 17.11 2.01 5.08
C PHE A 144 17.43 3.41 4.54
N LEU A 145 18.65 3.92 4.81
CA LEU A 145 19.08 5.24 4.33
C LEU A 145 19.13 5.29 2.82
N ILE A 146 19.68 4.26 2.15
CA ILE A 146 19.72 4.18 0.69
C ILE A 146 18.31 4.29 0.11
N PHE A 147 17.37 3.45 0.58
CA PHE A 147 16.00 3.45 0.08
C PHE A 147 15.26 4.77 0.35
N MET A 148 15.40 5.32 1.56
CA MET A 148 14.81 6.61 1.94
C MET A 148 15.34 7.75 1.08
N LEU A 149 16.65 7.82 0.86
CA LEU A 149 17.27 8.88 0.04
C LEU A 149 16.87 8.78 -1.42
N LEU A 150 16.79 7.57 -1.99
CA LEU A 150 16.29 7.36 -3.36
C LEU A 150 14.85 7.91 -3.50
N SER A 151 13.97 7.60 -2.55
CA SER A 151 12.60 8.12 -2.52
C SER A 151 12.58 9.66 -2.40
N ALA A 152 13.40 10.22 -1.50
CA ALA A 152 13.49 11.66 -1.27
C ALA A 152 13.98 12.43 -2.51
N VAL A 153 14.97 11.90 -3.23
CA VAL A 153 15.46 12.52 -4.49
C VAL A 153 14.33 12.66 -5.50
N VAL A 154 13.51 11.61 -5.67
CA VAL A 154 12.38 11.66 -6.61
C VAL A 154 11.37 12.72 -6.21
N ILE A 155 11.05 12.85 -4.92
CA ILE A 155 10.13 13.87 -4.40
C ILE A 155 10.69 15.27 -4.62
N MET A 156 11.99 15.48 -4.41
CA MET A 156 12.64 16.79 -4.63
C MET A 156 12.52 17.25 -6.08
N LEU A 157 12.51 16.33 -7.06
CA LEU A 157 12.29 16.65 -8.48
C LEU A 157 10.88 17.13 -8.80
N GLY A 158 9.91 16.90 -7.91
CA GLY A 158 8.54 17.38 -8.02
C GLY A 158 7.58 16.42 -8.72
N VAL A 159 6.33 16.86 -8.91
CA VAL A 159 5.23 16.00 -9.39
C VAL A 159 5.51 15.48 -10.80
N ASN A 160 5.75 16.36 -11.77
CA ASN A 160 5.86 15.95 -13.18
C ASN A 160 7.20 15.25 -13.50
N LYS A 161 8.32 15.86 -13.04
CA LYS A 161 9.66 15.37 -13.38
C LYS A 161 10.11 14.20 -12.52
N GLY A 162 9.59 14.11 -11.29
CA GLY A 162 9.87 13.04 -10.34
C GLY A 162 8.78 11.97 -10.38
N ILE A 163 7.67 12.21 -9.68
CA ILE A 163 6.62 11.22 -9.41
C ILE A 163 6.03 10.66 -10.71
N GLU A 164 5.50 11.54 -11.56
CA GLU A 164 4.80 11.13 -12.79
C GLU A 164 5.70 10.40 -13.77
N ARG A 165 6.91 10.93 -14.00
CA ARG A 165 7.86 10.34 -14.95
C ARG A 165 8.32 8.97 -14.48
N LEU A 166 8.62 8.83 -13.19
CA LEU A 166 9.04 7.56 -12.61
C LEU A 166 7.92 6.53 -12.66
N SER A 167 6.70 6.91 -12.25
CA SER A 167 5.55 6.00 -12.28
C SER A 167 5.19 5.55 -13.70
N LYS A 168 5.26 6.44 -14.69
CA LYS A 168 5.05 6.07 -16.10
C LYS A 168 6.05 5.04 -16.64
N PHE A 169 7.26 5.01 -16.09
CA PHE A 169 8.26 4.01 -16.46
C PHE A 169 8.13 2.74 -15.63
N LEU A 170 8.06 2.87 -14.30
CA LEU A 170 8.10 1.71 -13.41
C LEU A 170 6.83 0.85 -13.47
N MET A 171 5.63 1.47 -13.63
CA MET A 171 4.38 0.69 -13.57
C MET A 171 4.21 -0.30 -14.74
N PRO A 172 4.48 0.06 -16.01
CA PRO A 172 4.49 -0.93 -17.08
C PRO A 172 5.54 -2.04 -16.89
N VAL A 173 6.75 -1.68 -16.43
CA VAL A 173 7.81 -2.67 -16.17
C VAL A 173 7.39 -3.62 -15.04
N LEU A 174 6.82 -3.08 -13.96
CA LEU A 174 6.27 -3.87 -12.85
C LEU A 174 5.23 -4.88 -13.35
N LEU A 175 4.29 -4.43 -14.18
CA LEU A 175 3.25 -5.32 -14.73
C LEU A 175 3.87 -6.44 -15.59
N VAL A 176 4.82 -6.09 -16.47
CA VAL A 176 5.52 -7.08 -17.32
C VAL A 176 6.28 -8.10 -16.47
N LEU A 177 6.99 -7.65 -15.43
CA LEU A 177 7.68 -8.54 -14.50
C LEU A 177 6.71 -9.44 -13.75
N THR A 178 5.61 -8.89 -13.23
CA THR A 178 4.60 -9.68 -12.51
C THR A 178 4.00 -10.77 -13.41
N VAL A 179 3.60 -10.41 -14.63
CA VAL A 179 3.08 -11.36 -15.62
C VAL A 179 4.14 -12.41 -16.00
N GLY A 180 5.36 -11.97 -16.29
CA GLY A 180 6.45 -12.86 -16.71
C GLY A 180 6.80 -13.89 -15.63
N ILE A 181 6.94 -13.47 -14.37
CA ILE A 181 7.23 -14.38 -13.26
C ILE A 181 6.03 -15.29 -12.98
N SER A 182 4.79 -14.78 -13.06
CA SER A 182 3.58 -15.63 -12.92
C SER A 182 3.52 -16.72 -13.99
N ILE A 183 3.77 -16.37 -15.26
CA ILE A 183 3.82 -17.37 -16.34
C ILE A 183 4.90 -18.40 -16.07
N TYR A 184 6.10 -17.97 -15.66
CA TYR A 184 7.17 -18.89 -15.31
C TYR A 184 6.76 -19.85 -14.18
N THR A 185 6.14 -19.33 -13.10
CA THR A 185 5.64 -20.16 -11.99
C THR A 185 4.67 -21.23 -12.47
N LEU A 186 3.80 -20.92 -13.44
CA LEU A 186 2.86 -21.88 -14.01
C LEU A 186 3.53 -23.01 -14.82
N THR A 187 4.78 -22.84 -15.24
CA THR A 187 5.56 -23.88 -15.94
C THR A 187 6.25 -24.87 -15.01
N LEU A 188 6.23 -24.62 -13.69
CA LEU A 188 6.84 -25.51 -12.71
C LEU A 188 6.07 -26.84 -12.62
N PRO A 189 6.77 -27.98 -12.40
CA PRO A 189 6.10 -29.26 -12.16
C PRO A 189 5.11 -29.13 -10.98
N ASN A 190 3.92 -29.71 -11.14
CA ASN A 190 2.83 -29.68 -10.13
C ASN A 190 2.31 -28.28 -9.74
N ALA A 191 2.67 -27.23 -10.48
CA ALA A 191 2.18 -25.86 -10.21
C ALA A 191 0.65 -25.77 -10.21
N MET A 192 -0.03 -26.60 -11.01
CA MET A 192 -1.50 -26.61 -11.13
C MET A 192 -2.22 -26.99 -9.82
N GLU A 193 -1.58 -27.73 -8.93
CA GLU A 193 -2.13 -28.02 -7.59
C GLU A 193 -2.18 -26.73 -6.75
N GLY A 194 -1.08 -26.00 -6.76
CA GLY A 194 -1.01 -24.68 -6.08
C GLY A 194 -1.95 -23.64 -6.74
N VAL A 195 -2.11 -23.67 -8.07
CA VAL A 195 -3.10 -22.84 -8.78
C VAL A 195 -4.52 -23.19 -8.35
N SER A 196 -4.83 -24.47 -8.26
CA SER A 196 -6.13 -24.96 -7.79
C SER A 196 -6.41 -24.52 -6.36
N TYR A 197 -5.41 -24.66 -5.48
CA TYR A 197 -5.48 -24.17 -4.10
C TYR A 197 -5.75 -22.67 -4.05
N TYR A 198 -5.11 -21.87 -4.91
CA TYR A 198 -5.23 -20.43 -4.95
C TYR A 198 -6.55 -19.93 -5.54
N LEU A 199 -7.03 -20.55 -6.66
CA LEU A 199 -8.16 -20.02 -7.43
C LEU A 199 -9.51 -20.69 -7.14
N ILE A 200 -9.53 -21.96 -6.70
CA ILE A 200 -10.80 -22.66 -6.47
C ILE A 200 -11.40 -22.19 -5.14
N PRO A 201 -12.63 -21.65 -5.13
CA PRO A 201 -13.27 -21.24 -3.90
C PRO A 201 -13.62 -22.44 -3.02
N ASP A 202 -13.16 -22.41 -1.77
CA ASP A 202 -13.61 -23.30 -0.70
C ASP A 202 -14.52 -22.54 0.25
N PHE A 203 -15.82 -22.57 0.00
CA PHE A 203 -16.79 -21.85 0.82
C PHE A 203 -16.92 -22.41 2.25
N SER A 204 -16.34 -23.59 2.56
CA SER A 204 -16.28 -24.07 3.94
C SER A 204 -15.41 -23.18 4.83
N LYS A 205 -14.44 -22.49 4.22
CA LYS A 205 -13.56 -21.50 4.87
C LYS A 205 -14.14 -20.08 4.91
N LEU A 206 -15.38 -19.91 4.44
CA LEU A 206 -16.06 -18.62 4.53
C LEU A 206 -16.37 -18.28 5.99
N SER A 207 -15.80 -17.21 6.48
CA SER A 207 -15.95 -16.75 7.85
C SER A 207 -15.96 -15.22 7.94
N ILE A 208 -16.39 -14.71 9.09
CA ILE A 208 -16.30 -13.27 9.38
C ILE A 208 -14.83 -12.80 9.36
N TRP A 209 -13.88 -13.68 9.66
CA TRP A 209 -12.45 -13.39 9.65
C TRP A 209 -11.89 -13.33 8.23
N THR A 210 -12.39 -14.17 7.30
CA THR A 210 -12.08 -14.09 5.86
C THR A 210 -12.52 -12.73 5.31
N PHE A 211 -13.72 -12.27 5.70
CA PHE A 211 -14.21 -10.95 5.33
C PHE A 211 -13.36 -9.82 5.94
N ALA A 212 -13.01 -9.92 7.23
CA ALA A 212 -12.14 -8.95 7.90
C ALA A 212 -10.77 -8.84 7.26
N ALA A 213 -10.14 -9.98 6.94
CA ALA A 213 -8.85 -10.03 6.28
C ALA A 213 -8.89 -9.42 4.87
N ALA A 214 -9.90 -9.75 4.06
CA ALA A 214 -10.06 -9.20 2.72
C ALA A 214 -10.32 -7.68 2.76
N LEU A 215 -11.17 -7.23 3.67
CA LEU A 215 -11.48 -5.81 3.85
C LEU A 215 -10.27 -5.01 4.33
N GLY A 216 -9.52 -5.51 5.32
CA GLY A 216 -8.30 -4.88 5.82
C GLY A 216 -7.18 -4.87 4.79
N GLN A 217 -7.02 -5.95 4.01
CA GLN A 217 -6.06 -6.01 2.91
C GLN A 217 -6.37 -4.97 1.84
N LEU A 218 -7.62 -4.87 1.41
CA LEU A 218 -8.06 -3.89 0.40
C LEU A 218 -7.85 -2.46 0.88
N PHE A 219 -8.22 -2.19 2.12
CA PHE A 219 -8.12 -0.87 2.72
C PHE A 219 -6.67 -0.36 2.75
N PHE A 220 -5.73 -1.23 3.09
CA PHE A 220 -4.31 -0.94 3.06
C PHE A 220 -3.77 -0.82 1.62
N SER A 221 -4.11 -1.77 0.74
CA SER A 221 -3.61 -1.85 -0.64
C SER A 221 -3.93 -0.59 -1.44
N MET A 222 -5.17 -0.11 -1.39
CA MET A 222 -5.62 1.04 -2.18
C MET A 222 -5.13 2.40 -1.65
N SER A 223 -4.25 2.44 -0.65
CA SER A 223 -3.72 3.68 -0.03
C SER A 223 -4.81 4.65 0.44
N ILE A 224 -5.92 4.13 0.95
CA ILE A 224 -7.08 4.89 1.43
C ILE A 224 -6.79 5.44 2.83
N ALA A 225 -7.33 6.61 3.17
CA ALA A 225 -7.19 7.30 4.46
C ALA A 225 -5.78 7.75 4.83
N MET A 226 -4.84 7.68 3.89
CA MET A 226 -3.44 8.15 4.05
C MET A 226 -3.24 9.58 3.51
N GLY A 227 -4.31 10.27 3.07
CA GLY A 227 -4.20 11.58 2.44
C GLY A 227 -3.52 11.59 1.06
N ILE A 228 -3.05 10.43 0.58
CA ILE A 228 -2.36 10.28 -0.70
C ILE A 228 -3.32 10.58 -1.84
N MET A 229 -4.49 9.95 -1.85
CA MET A 229 -5.47 10.10 -2.92
C MET A 229 -6.07 11.50 -2.95
N VAL A 230 -6.22 12.16 -1.80
CA VAL A 230 -6.56 13.60 -1.72
C VAL A 230 -5.45 14.45 -2.32
N THR A 231 -4.18 14.16 -2.01
CA THR A 231 -3.02 14.89 -2.56
C THR A 231 -2.95 14.74 -4.08
N TYR A 232 -3.04 13.52 -4.61
CA TYR A 232 -2.97 13.24 -6.03
C TYR A 232 -4.20 13.78 -6.78
N GLY A 233 -5.38 13.66 -6.20
CA GLY A 233 -6.59 14.33 -6.69
C GLY A 233 -6.40 15.83 -6.84
N SER A 234 -5.67 16.47 -5.90
CA SER A 234 -5.41 17.92 -5.96
C SER A 234 -4.47 18.35 -7.09
N TYR A 235 -3.65 17.43 -7.62
CA TYR A 235 -2.78 17.63 -8.77
C TYR A 235 -3.45 17.30 -10.12
N THR A 236 -4.62 16.68 -10.06
CA THR A 236 -5.38 16.27 -11.25
C THR A 236 -6.03 17.48 -11.90
N LYS A 237 -5.93 17.59 -13.23
CA LYS A 237 -6.58 18.64 -14.00
C LYS A 237 -8.10 18.46 -14.03
N ASP A 238 -8.81 19.56 -14.25
CA ASP A 238 -10.28 19.56 -14.25
C ASP A 238 -10.88 18.72 -15.40
N GLU A 239 -10.17 18.64 -16.55
CA GLU A 239 -10.62 17.91 -17.74
C GLU A 239 -10.50 16.38 -17.60
N VAL A 240 -9.84 15.87 -16.55
CA VAL A 240 -9.64 14.43 -16.37
C VAL A 240 -10.94 13.76 -15.91
N ASN A 241 -11.36 12.72 -16.63
CA ASN A 241 -12.49 11.89 -16.25
C ASN A 241 -12.16 11.05 -15.01
N LEU A 242 -12.71 11.43 -13.83
CA LEU A 242 -12.42 10.76 -12.57
C LEU A 242 -12.97 9.34 -12.52
N THR A 243 -14.19 9.10 -13.02
CA THR A 243 -14.79 7.75 -13.01
C THR A 243 -13.91 6.76 -13.76
N LYS A 244 -13.44 7.15 -14.97
CA LYS A 244 -12.54 6.32 -15.77
C LYS A 244 -11.20 6.09 -15.04
N SER A 245 -10.64 7.13 -14.45
CA SER A 245 -9.35 7.05 -13.75
C SER A 245 -9.43 6.15 -12.51
N VAL A 246 -10.49 6.29 -11.69
CA VAL A 246 -10.72 5.45 -10.51
C VAL A 246 -10.85 3.99 -10.91
N ASN A 247 -11.66 3.69 -11.95
CA ASN A 247 -11.82 2.33 -12.46
C ASN A 247 -10.47 1.73 -12.93
N GLN A 248 -9.63 2.54 -13.59
CA GLN A 248 -8.31 2.08 -14.04
C GLN A 248 -7.38 1.79 -12.86
N ILE A 249 -7.39 2.63 -11.82
CA ILE A 249 -6.58 2.42 -10.60
C ILE A 249 -7.04 1.15 -9.88
N GLU A 250 -8.34 0.97 -9.69
CA GLU A 250 -8.97 -0.19 -9.06
C GLU A 250 -8.63 -1.50 -9.79
N ILE A 251 -8.79 -1.50 -11.13
CA ILE A 251 -8.46 -2.67 -11.96
C ILE A 251 -6.96 -2.98 -11.89
N PHE A 252 -6.11 -1.96 -11.94
CA PHE A 252 -4.66 -2.15 -11.93
C PHE A 252 -4.18 -2.72 -10.59
N ASP A 253 -4.64 -2.17 -9.46
CA ASP A 253 -4.32 -2.67 -8.12
C ASP A 253 -4.79 -4.11 -7.92
N THR A 254 -6.06 -4.39 -8.25
CA THR A 254 -6.64 -5.73 -8.11
C THR A 254 -5.94 -6.75 -9.02
N ALA A 255 -5.67 -6.39 -10.29
CA ALA A 255 -4.99 -7.30 -11.22
C ALA A 255 -3.58 -7.64 -10.74
N VAL A 256 -2.81 -6.66 -10.26
CA VAL A 256 -1.46 -6.92 -9.73
C VAL A 256 -1.52 -7.76 -8.46
N ALA A 257 -2.48 -7.53 -7.56
CA ALA A 257 -2.66 -8.36 -6.37
C ALA A 257 -2.96 -9.83 -6.73
N LEU A 258 -3.87 -10.05 -7.69
CA LEU A 258 -4.22 -11.40 -8.16
C LEU A 258 -3.03 -12.09 -8.85
N LEU A 259 -2.31 -11.39 -9.72
CA LEU A 259 -1.12 -11.92 -10.37
C LEU A 259 0.00 -12.21 -9.37
N ALA A 260 0.18 -11.37 -8.36
CA ALA A 260 1.15 -11.61 -7.29
C ALA A 260 0.81 -12.88 -6.49
N GLY A 261 -0.48 -13.10 -6.20
CA GLY A 261 -0.93 -14.36 -5.59
C GLY A 261 -0.66 -15.55 -6.49
N LEU A 262 -0.92 -15.45 -7.79
CA LEU A 262 -0.62 -16.49 -8.79
C LEU A 262 0.89 -16.73 -8.95
N MET A 263 1.71 -15.73 -8.73
CA MET A 263 3.17 -15.83 -8.74
C MET A 263 3.72 -16.52 -7.49
N VAL A 264 3.19 -16.18 -6.31
CA VAL A 264 3.74 -16.60 -5.02
C VAL A 264 3.14 -17.93 -4.53
N VAL A 265 1.81 -18.05 -4.53
CA VAL A 265 1.14 -19.21 -3.90
C VAL A 265 1.49 -20.52 -4.57
N PRO A 266 1.42 -20.68 -5.91
CA PRO A 266 1.81 -21.94 -6.55
C PRO A 266 3.31 -22.24 -6.38
N ALA A 267 4.19 -21.24 -6.42
CA ALA A 267 5.62 -21.46 -6.22
C ALA A 267 5.91 -22.00 -4.81
N VAL A 268 5.34 -21.37 -3.78
CA VAL A 268 5.49 -21.83 -2.40
C VAL A 268 4.87 -23.21 -2.19
N TYR A 269 3.71 -23.47 -2.79
CA TYR A 269 3.04 -24.77 -2.70
C TYR A 269 3.89 -25.90 -3.25
N VAL A 270 4.51 -25.71 -4.43
CA VAL A 270 5.36 -26.72 -5.08
C VAL A 270 6.59 -27.10 -4.25
N PHE A 271 7.28 -26.12 -3.67
CA PHE A 271 8.55 -26.34 -2.99
C PHE A 271 8.46 -26.50 -1.47
N SER A 272 7.39 -25.98 -0.85
CA SER A 272 7.23 -25.98 0.61
C SER A 272 5.88 -26.54 1.09
N GLY A 273 5.00 -26.98 0.17
CA GLY A 273 3.68 -27.50 0.51
C GLY A 273 2.76 -26.45 1.17
N GLU A 274 1.65 -26.93 1.75
CA GLU A 274 0.72 -26.05 2.49
C GLU A 274 1.35 -25.41 3.73
N GLU A 275 2.31 -26.09 4.38
CA GLU A 275 3.00 -25.57 5.56
C GLU A 275 3.78 -24.28 5.24
N GLY A 276 4.41 -24.19 4.06
CA GLY A 276 5.12 -23.01 3.61
C GLY A 276 4.22 -21.80 3.43
N LEU A 277 2.95 -22.01 3.10
CA LEU A 277 1.93 -20.97 2.97
C LEU A 277 1.48 -20.40 4.33
N GLY A 278 1.78 -21.07 5.43
CA GLY A 278 1.52 -20.57 6.79
C GLY A 278 2.48 -19.46 7.25
N ALA A 279 3.57 -19.23 6.54
CA ALA A 279 4.51 -18.15 6.87
C ALA A 279 3.86 -16.78 6.67
N SER A 280 3.87 -15.93 7.70
CA SER A 280 3.18 -14.64 7.71
C SER A 280 4.12 -13.46 7.52
N GLY A 281 3.58 -12.38 6.97
CA GLY A 281 4.24 -11.09 6.89
C GLY A 281 5.63 -11.13 6.20
N PRO A 282 6.65 -10.52 6.80
CA PRO A 282 8.02 -10.53 6.27
C PRO A 282 8.61 -11.94 6.09
N GLY A 283 8.18 -12.92 6.89
CA GLY A 283 8.68 -14.29 6.81
C GLY A 283 8.44 -14.93 5.45
N LEU A 284 7.27 -14.72 4.85
CA LEU A 284 6.98 -15.24 3.52
C LEU A 284 7.97 -14.69 2.48
N MET A 285 8.22 -13.38 2.48
CA MET A 285 9.05 -12.72 1.48
C MET A 285 10.56 -12.91 1.70
N PHE A 286 11.02 -12.89 2.94
CA PHE A 286 12.45 -12.85 3.25
C PHE A 286 13.02 -14.15 3.78
N ILE A 287 12.18 -15.15 4.08
CA ILE A 287 12.63 -16.48 4.51
C ILE A 287 12.12 -17.56 3.56
N THR A 288 10.79 -17.66 3.34
CA THR A 288 10.21 -18.74 2.54
C THR A 288 10.56 -18.62 1.06
N LEU A 289 10.32 -17.45 0.44
CA LEU A 289 10.60 -17.26 -0.99
C LEU A 289 12.09 -17.41 -1.36
N PRO A 290 13.09 -16.96 -0.59
CA PRO A 290 14.48 -17.27 -0.85
C PRO A 290 14.79 -18.78 -0.88
N LYS A 291 14.17 -19.59 -0.02
CA LYS A 291 14.30 -21.06 -0.06
C LYS A 291 13.72 -21.62 -1.35
N VAL A 292 12.49 -21.17 -1.73
CA VAL A 292 11.84 -21.55 -2.97
C VAL A 292 12.73 -21.22 -4.17
N PHE A 293 13.30 -20.01 -4.23
CA PHE A 293 14.21 -19.62 -5.32
C PHE A 293 15.51 -20.42 -5.33
N ASN A 294 16.00 -20.88 -4.18
CA ASN A 294 17.20 -21.73 -4.14
C ASN A 294 16.98 -23.12 -4.74
N GLU A 295 15.77 -23.64 -4.65
CA GLU A 295 15.41 -24.95 -5.22
C GLU A 295 14.88 -24.88 -6.64
N MET A 296 14.42 -23.69 -7.06
CA MET A 296 13.77 -23.44 -8.33
C MET A 296 14.78 -23.41 -9.49
N PRO A 297 14.50 -24.04 -10.65
CA PRO A 297 15.29 -23.82 -11.86
C PRO A 297 15.41 -22.32 -12.18
N ALA A 298 16.59 -21.85 -12.55
CA ALA A 298 16.88 -20.43 -12.78
C ALA A 298 16.55 -19.49 -11.60
N GLY A 299 16.49 -20.00 -10.37
CA GLY A 299 16.04 -19.26 -9.20
C GLY A 299 16.85 -18.00 -8.89
N VAL A 300 18.15 -17.93 -9.26
CA VAL A 300 18.98 -16.71 -9.19
C VAL A 300 18.34 -15.58 -9.99
N ILE A 301 17.97 -15.85 -11.25
CA ILE A 301 17.40 -14.85 -12.16
C ILE A 301 16.00 -14.48 -11.72
N ILE A 302 15.17 -15.48 -11.43
CA ILE A 302 13.77 -15.27 -10.99
C ILE A 302 13.73 -14.49 -9.67
N GLY A 303 14.56 -14.85 -8.70
CA GLY A 303 14.66 -14.15 -7.43
C GLY A 303 15.15 -12.70 -7.60
N PHE A 304 16.11 -12.47 -8.48
CA PHE A 304 16.56 -11.11 -8.81
C PHE A 304 15.44 -10.28 -9.43
N LEU A 305 14.74 -10.82 -10.44
CA LEU A 305 13.60 -10.15 -11.07
C LEU A 305 12.46 -9.90 -10.08
N PHE A 306 12.21 -10.85 -9.18
CA PHE A 306 11.23 -10.69 -8.11
C PHE A 306 11.61 -9.54 -7.16
N PHE A 307 12.84 -9.47 -6.66
CA PHE A 307 13.24 -8.39 -5.76
C PHE A 307 13.35 -7.03 -6.45
N ILE A 308 13.65 -6.96 -7.77
CA ILE A 308 13.48 -5.74 -8.57
C ILE A 308 12.01 -5.32 -8.63
N LEU A 309 11.10 -6.25 -8.91
CA LEU A 309 9.66 -6.02 -8.92
C LEU A 309 9.18 -5.44 -7.58
N VAL A 310 9.57 -6.08 -6.47
CA VAL A 310 9.23 -5.65 -5.12
C VAL A 310 9.82 -4.27 -4.80
N PHE A 311 11.06 -4.02 -5.23
CA PHE A 311 11.70 -2.71 -5.06
C PHE A 311 10.95 -1.60 -5.82
N PHE A 312 10.49 -1.86 -7.06
CA PHE A 312 9.71 -0.89 -7.84
C PHE A 312 8.36 -0.60 -7.20
N ALA A 313 7.68 -1.62 -6.68
CA ALA A 313 6.45 -1.44 -5.93
C ALA A 313 6.66 -0.66 -4.62
N ALA A 314 7.72 -0.98 -3.89
CA ALA A 314 8.04 -0.30 -2.64
C ALA A 314 8.39 1.17 -2.87
N ILE A 315 9.20 1.50 -3.87
CA ILE A 315 9.65 2.87 -4.11
C ILE A 315 8.52 3.77 -4.62
N THR A 316 7.63 3.29 -5.49
CA THR A 316 6.47 4.06 -5.98
C THR A 316 5.50 4.39 -4.85
N SER A 317 5.26 3.45 -3.94
CA SER A 317 4.42 3.67 -2.76
C SER A 317 5.09 4.62 -1.76
N SER A 318 6.39 4.46 -1.46
CA SER A 318 7.10 5.34 -0.52
C SER A 318 7.12 6.79 -0.98
N ILE A 319 7.31 7.02 -2.28
CA ILE A 319 7.23 8.34 -2.91
C ILE A 319 5.85 8.96 -2.68
N SER A 320 4.77 8.20 -2.83
CA SER A 320 3.40 8.67 -2.65
C SER A 320 3.11 9.05 -1.20
N VAL A 321 3.56 8.23 -0.25
CA VAL A 321 3.45 8.47 1.19
C VAL A 321 4.21 9.75 1.58
N MET A 322 5.46 9.91 1.12
CA MET A 322 6.26 11.13 1.36
C MET A 322 5.60 12.37 0.76
N GLU A 323 5.07 12.28 -0.48
CA GLU A 323 4.45 13.43 -1.16
C GLU A 323 3.21 13.94 -0.42
N ALA A 324 2.41 13.06 0.19
CA ALA A 324 1.26 13.47 1.00
C ALA A 324 1.68 14.37 2.16
N ILE A 325 2.80 14.08 2.80
CA ILE A 325 3.35 14.90 3.89
C ILE A 325 3.96 16.19 3.34
N VAL A 326 4.82 16.09 2.33
CA VAL A 326 5.51 17.23 1.72
C VAL A 326 4.51 18.27 1.22
N SER A 327 3.47 17.82 0.49
CA SER A 327 2.41 18.71 -0.01
C SER A 327 1.64 19.40 1.13
N SER A 328 1.38 18.67 2.21
CA SER A 328 0.69 19.19 3.39
C SER A 328 1.52 20.25 4.11
N LEU A 329 2.83 20.02 4.27
CA LEU A 329 3.76 21.01 4.85
C LEU A 329 3.89 22.26 3.98
N MET A 330 4.01 22.07 2.65
CA MET A 330 4.08 23.19 1.69
C MET A 330 2.83 24.07 1.74
N ASP A 331 1.64 23.46 1.75
CA ASP A 331 0.38 24.19 1.73
C ASP A 331 0.11 24.89 3.06
N LYS A 332 0.32 24.20 4.18
CA LYS A 332 -0.01 24.71 5.53
C LYS A 332 0.98 25.75 6.00
N PHE A 333 2.29 25.48 5.88
CA PHE A 333 3.36 26.31 6.42
C PHE A 333 4.04 27.20 5.37
N LYS A 334 3.59 27.13 4.10
CA LYS A 334 4.17 27.87 2.97
C LYS A 334 5.66 27.61 2.77
N LEU A 335 6.11 26.40 3.11
CA LEU A 335 7.49 25.97 2.96
C LEU A 335 7.83 25.69 1.50
N THR A 336 9.11 25.77 1.16
CA THR A 336 9.60 25.29 -0.13
C THR A 336 9.62 23.76 -0.14
N ARG A 337 9.53 23.14 -1.32
CA ARG A 337 9.57 21.69 -1.48
C ARG A 337 10.80 21.07 -0.81
N ILE A 338 11.98 21.65 -1.03
CA ILE A 338 13.24 21.16 -0.44
C ILE A 338 13.18 21.18 1.10
N LYS A 339 12.72 22.29 1.71
CA LYS A 339 12.59 22.37 3.18
C LYS A 339 11.61 21.33 3.71
N SER A 340 10.47 21.13 3.03
CA SER A 340 9.49 20.12 3.40
C SER A 340 10.05 18.70 3.29
N CYS A 341 10.82 18.39 2.23
CA CYS A 341 11.49 17.11 2.07
C CYS A 341 12.52 16.86 3.19
N LEU A 342 13.32 17.86 3.55
CA LEU A 342 14.29 17.74 4.66
C LEU A 342 13.61 17.47 6.01
N ILE A 343 12.45 18.08 6.26
CA ILE A 343 11.66 17.79 7.46
C ILE A 343 11.19 16.32 7.45
N VAL A 344 10.70 15.82 6.31
CA VAL A 344 10.25 14.42 6.18
C VAL A 344 11.43 13.47 6.38
N ILE A 345 12.60 13.76 5.80
CA ILE A 345 13.83 12.98 6.03
C ILE A 345 14.17 12.96 7.53
N GLY A 346 14.11 14.11 8.21
CA GLY A 346 14.35 14.18 9.66
C GLY A 346 13.38 13.32 10.46
N ILE A 347 12.07 13.32 10.11
CA ILE A 347 11.07 12.45 10.73
C ILE A 347 11.40 10.98 10.46
N CYS A 348 11.75 10.63 9.22
CA CYS A 348 12.14 9.26 8.88
C CYS A 348 13.35 8.79 9.69
N LEU A 349 14.35 9.63 9.93
CA LEU A 349 15.50 9.28 10.74
C LEU A 349 15.11 9.07 12.21
N ILE A 350 14.36 9.98 12.79
CA ILE A 350 13.97 9.95 14.21
C ILE A 350 13.13 8.70 14.54
N MET A 351 12.22 8.29 13.65
CA MET A 351 11.33 7.16 13.88
C MET A 351 11.81 5.86 13.21
N GLY A 352 12.52 5.97 12.07
CA GLY A 352 12.98 4.80 11.32
C GLY A 352 14.19 4.12 11.97
N ILE A 353 15.12 4.88 12.54
CA ILE A 353 16.26 4.30 13.28
C ILE A 353 15.77 3.44 14.45
N PRO A 354 14.89 3.91 15.37
CA PRO A 354 14.29 3.03 16.38
C PRO A 354 13.55 1.84 15.80
N SER A 355 12.80 2.00 14.71
CA SER A 355 12.11 0.88 14.04
C SER A 355 13.06 -0.17 13.50
N SER A 356 14.25 0.23 13.03
CA SER A 356 15.29 -0.70 12.58
C SER A 356 15.95 -1.40 13.75
N LEU A 357 16.40 -0.64 14.76
CA LEU A 357 17.10 -1.15 15.94
C LEU A 357 16.20 -2.01 16.85
N GLY A 358 14.88 -1.83 16.77
CA GLY A 358 13.90 -2.62 17.50
C GLY A 358 13.91 -4.12 17.17
N ASN A 359 14.49 -4.51 16.03
CA ASN A 359 14.69 -5.92 15.67
C ASN A 359 16.03 -6.49 16.19
N GLY A 360 16.94 -5.65 16.70
CA GLY A 360 18.27 -6.03 17.17
C GLY A 360 18.53 -5.54 18.59
N ILE A 361 19.45 -4.57 18.72
CA ILE A 361 19.95 -4.11 20.03
C ILE A 361 18.87 -3.50 20.95
N TRP A 362 17.74 -3.02 20.38
CA TRP A 362 16.60 -2.51 21.13
C TRP A 362 15.41 -3.47 21.18
N SER A 363 15.61 -4.75 20.85
CA SER A 363 14.55 -5.77 20.85
C SER A 363 13.84 -5.93 22.21
N ASN A 364 14.50 -5.57 23.31
CA ASN A 364 13.91 -5.55 24.65
C ASN A 364 13.02 -4.33 24.93
N VAL A 365 13.11 -3.26 24.10
CA VAL A 365 12.28 -2.07 24.26
C VAL A 365 10.94 -2.28 23.56
N LYS A 366 9.89 -2.44 24.34
CA LYS A 366 8.53 -2.71 23.84
C LYS A 366 7.57 -1.58 24.22
N ILE A 367 6.71 -1.19 23.27
CA ILE A 367 5.60 -0.26 23.49
C ILE A 367 4.30 -1.06 23.40
N LEU A 368 3.53 -1.14 24.47
CA LEU A 368 2.35 -2.02 24.56
C LEU A 368 2.63 -3.50 24.18
N GLY A 369 3.80 -4.00 24.49
CA GLY A 369 4.23 -5.36 24.16
C GLY A 369 4.76 -5.53 22.73
N MET A 370 4.74 -4.50 21.90
CA MET A 370 5.18 -4.49 20.51
C MET A 370 6.57 -3.84 20.35
N ASP A 371 7.37 -4.29 19.37
CA ASP A 371 8.51 -3.54 18.89
C ASP A 371 8.09 -2.23 18.18
N PHE A 372 9.04 -1.34 17.91
CA PHE A 372 8.73 -0.03 17.33
C PHE A 372 8.04 -0.12 15.96
N LEU A 373 8.49 -1.01 15.07
CA LEU A 373 7.92 -1.18 13.75
C LEU A 373 6.47 -1.65 13.84
N THR A 374 6.22 -2.72 14.60
CA THR A 374 4.88 -3.28 14.84
C THR A 374 3.97 -2.27 15.53
N PHE A 375 4.48 -1.50 16.49
CA PHE A 375 3.69 -0.45 17.15
C PHE A 375 3.26 0.66 16.18
N PHE A 376 4.17 1.14 15.33
CA PHE A 376 3.83 2.18 14.35
C PHE A 376 2.87 1.65 13.28
N ASP A 377 3.05 0.40 12.84
CA ASP A 377 2.11 -0.26 11.91
C ASP A 377 0.72 -0.39 12.54
N PHE A 378 0.63 -0.88 13.76
CA PHE A 378 -0.63 -1.00 14.49
C PHE A 378 -1.32 0.36 14.67
N LEU A 379 -0.59 1.37 15.15
CA LEU A 379 -1.13 2.70 15.39
C LEU A 379 -1.67 3.34 14.11
N SER A 380 -0.91 3.26 13.01
CA SER A 380 -1.32 3.86 11.74
C SER A 380 -2.42 3.07 11.06
N ASN A 381 -2.23 1.77 10.83
CA ASN A 381 -3.12 0.96 9.99
C ASN A 381 -4.36 0.45 10.71
N SER A 382 -4.21 0.05 11.99
CA SER A 382 -5.33 -0.54 12.72
C SER A 382 -6.19 0.49 13.46
N ILE A 383 -5.61 1.66 13.81
CA ILE A 383 -6.31 2.68 14.61
C ILE A 383 -6.61 3.94 13.77
N ILE A 384 -5.58 4.68 13.35
CA ILE A 384 -5.78 6.03 12.80
C ILE A 384 -6.44 5.99 11.42
N MET A 385 -6.00 5.10 10.52
CA MET A 385 -6.57 4.99 9.17
C MET A 385 -8.07 4.68 9.17
N PRO A 386 -8.58 3.65 9.90
CA PRO A 386 -10.02 3.41 9.98
C PRO A 386 -10.81 4.60 10.55
N ILE A 387 -10.25 5.33 11.53
CA ILE A 387 -10.86 6.54 12.08
C ILE A 387 -10.95 7.65 11.02
N VAL A 388 -9.88 7.89 10.27
CA VAL A 388 -9.85 8.90 9.20
C VAL A 388 -10.88 8.56 8.11
N ALA A 389 -10.94 7.31 7.67
CA ALA A 389 -11.91 6.86 6.67
C ALA A 389 -13.34 6.98 7.18
N LEU A 390 -13.61 6.54 8.41
CA LEU A 390 -14.92 6.64 9.06
C LEU A 390 -15.39 8.09 9.13
N CYS A 391 -14.55 8.97 9.63
CA CYS A 391 -14.87 10.40 9.72
C CYS A 391 -15.00 11.05 8.32
N THR A 392 -14.26 10.58 7.30
CA THR A 392 -14.44 11.02 5.92
C THR A 392 -15.80 10.57 5.36
N CYS A 393 -16.23 9.33 5.65
CA CYS A 393 -17.57 8.85 5.31
C CYS A 393 -18.65 9.69 6.00
N ILE A 394 -18.50 10.01 7.28
CA ILE A 394 -19.42 10.87 8.02
C ILE A 394 -19.47 12.27 7.42
N LEU A 395 -18.32 12.86 7.11
CA LEU A 395 -18.26 14.16 6.45
C LEU A 395 -19.02 14.17 5.13
N ILE A 396 -18.80 13.18 4.27
CA ILE A 396 -19.43 13.13 2.95
C ILE A 396 -20.89 12.70 3.07
N GLY A 397 -21.19 11.68 3.88
CA GLY A 397 -22.53 11.10 4.00
C GLY A 397 -23.56 12.05 4.60
N TRP A 398 -23.15 12.80 5.64
CA TRP A 398 -24.07 13.65 6.42
C TRP A 398 -23.64 15.13 6.49
N GLY A 399 -22.36 15.45 6.41
CA GLY A 399 -21.87 16.83 6.48
C GLY A 399 -22.11 17.61 5.19
N ILE A 400 -21.38 17.26 4.12
CA ILE A 400 -21.42 17.98 2.82
C ILE A 400 -22.37 17.34 1.80
N LYS A 401 -22.93 16.17 2.11
CA LYS A 401 -23.79 15.29 1.29
C LYS A 401 -23.06 14.66 0.09
N PRO A 402 -23.36 13.40 -0.27
CA PRO A 402 -22.74 12.69 -1.41
C PRO A 402 -22.90 13.41 -2.74
N LYS A 403 -23.97 14.22 -2.90
CA LYS A 403 -24.18 15.05 -4.07
C LYS A 403 -22.98 15.96 -4.37
N THR A 404 -22.31 16.51 -3.34
CA THR A 404 -21.13 17.38 -3.52
C THR A 404 -19.99 16.68 -4.25
N ILE A 405 -19.80 15.39 -3.98
CA ILE A 405 -18.80 14.53 -4.66
C ILE A 405 -19.29 14.15 -6.05
N ALA A 406 -20.57 13.79 -6.19
CA ALA A 406 -21.18 13.46 -7.48
C ALA A 406 -21.12 14.63 -8.45
N ASP A 407 -21.43 15.86 -8.02
CA ASP A 407 -21.35 17.08 -8.82
C ASP A 407 -19.89 17.35 -9.29
N GLU A 408 -18.90 17.03 -8.45
CA GLU A 408 -17.49 17.14 -8.85
C GLU A 408 -17.12 16.10 -9.92
N ILE A 409 -17.61 14.86 -9.80
CA ILE A 409 -17.35 13.78 -10.74
C ILE A 409 -17.97 14.07 -12.09
N THR A 410 -19.21 14.59 -12.11
CA THR A 410 -19.98 14.86 -13.35
C THR A 410 -19.75 16.25 -13.91
N ARG A 411 -18.78 16.99 -13.41
CA ARG A 411 -18.52 18.40 -13.73
C ARG A 411 -18.36 18.70 -15.21
N ASN A 412 -17.76 17.78 -15.97
CA ASN A 412 -17.53 17.94 -17.42
C ASN A 412 -18.56 17.18 -18.28
N GLY A 413 -19.70 16.78 -17.70
CA GLY A 413 -20.74 16.00 -18.40
C GLY A 413 -20.51 14.49 -18.38
N GLU A 414 -19.54 14.00 -17.58
CA GLU A 414 -19.30 12.56 -17.45
C GLU A 414 -20.43 11.86 -16.69
N ARG A 415 -20.66 10.59 -17.02
CA ARG A 415 -21.61 9.74 -16.31
C ARG A 415 -20.97 9.17 -15.04
N PHE A 416 -21.65 9.29 -13.92
CA PHE A 416 -21.32 8.58 -12.69
C PHE A 416 -22.20 7.33 -12.56
N SER A 417 -21.83 6.28 -13.29
CA SER A 417 -22.66 5.04 -13.43
C SER A 417 -22.92 4.33 -12.10
N ARG A 418 -21.92 4.31 -11.19
CA ARG A 418 -22.01 3.65 -9.86
C ARG A 418 -22.46 4.61 -8.75
N ARG A 419 -23.21 5.69 -9.08
CA ARG A 419 -23.63 6.71 -8.11
C ARG A 419 -24.48 6.15 -6.96
N ALA A 420 -25.50 5.34 -7.27
CA ALA A 420 -26.37 4.75 -6.24
C ALA A 420 -25.56 3.86 -5.27
N LEU A 421 -24.62 3.06 -5.80
CA LEU A 421 -23.70 2.26 -5.00
C LEU A 421 -22.84 3.16 -4.10
N PHE A 422 -22.26 4.22 -4.65
CA PHE A 422 -21.44 5.19 -3.91
C PHE A 422 -22.23 5.82 -2.75
N ASP A 423 -23.46 6.27 -3.02
CA ASP A 423 -24.29 6.92 -2.02
C ASP A 423 -24.62 5.98 -0.84
N VAL A 424 -24.96 4.71 -1.13
CA VAL A 424 -25.25 3.68 -0.10
C VAL A 424 -23.98 3.29 0.65
N MET A 425 -22.89 3.04 -0.07
CA MET A 425 -21.62 2.66 0.53
C MET A 425 -21.10 3.73 1.50
N ILE A 426 -21.02 4.97 1.06
CA ILE A 426 -20.46 6.07 1.88
C ILE A 426 -21.35 6.37 3.11
N LYS A 427 -22.68 6.29 2.95
CA LYS A 427 -23.57 6.62 4.07
C LYS A 427 -23.70 5.50 5.10
N TYR A 428 -23.74 4.24 4.66
CA TYR A 428 -24.19 3.15 5.54
C TYR A 428 -23.17 2.02 5.64
N ILE A 429 -22.77 1.43 4.51
CA ILE A 429 -22.00 0.18 4.53
C ILE A 429 -20.54 0.46 4.94
N ALA A 430 -19.87 1.43 4.32
CA ALA A 430 -18.48 1.70 4.63
C ALA A 430 -18.25 2.12 6.09
N PRO A 431 -19.07 2.98 6.73
CA PRO A 431 -18.96 3.24 8.15
C PRO A 431 -19.04 1.99 9.03
N ILE A 432 -19.96 1.08 8.74
CA ILE A 432 -20.12 -0.18 9.49
C ILE A 432 -18.87 -1.04 9.31
N CYS A 433 -18.40 -1.22 8.07
CA CYS A 433 -17.17 -1.96 7.77
C CYS A 433 -15.94 -1.38 8.47
N LEU A 434 -15.82 -0.05 8.52
CA LEU A 434 -14.67 0.64 9.15
C LEU A 434 -14.69 0.49 10.68
N VAL A 435 -15.84 0.56 11.31
CA VAL A 435 -15.99 0.26 12.75
C VAL A 435 -15.62 -1.21 13.01
N PHE A 436 -16.08 -2.13 12.16
CA PHE A 436 -15.74 -3.54 12.25
C PHE A 436 -14.22 -3.79 12.12
N ILE A 437 -13.53 -3.16 11.13
CA ILE A 437 -12.07 -3.23 11.00
C ILE A 437 -11.40 -2.71 12.28
N LEU A 438 -11.78 -1.52 12.74
CA LEU A 438 -11.18 -0.88 13.91
C LEU A 438 -11.25 -1.80 15.15
N ILE A 439 -12.41 -2.38 15.40
CA ILE A 439 -12.62 -3.28 16.53
C ILE A 439 -11.84 -4.58 16.33
N SER A 440 -12.00 -5.25 15.18
CA SER A 440 -11.39 -6.56 14.93
C SER A 440 -9.88 -6.52 15.00
N TYR A 441 -9.23 -5.57 14.33
CA TYR A 441 -7.76 -5.46 14.35
C TYR A 441 -7.22 -5.04 15.71
N THR A 442 -7.96 -4.20 16.45
CA THR A 442 -7.57 -3.85 17.83
C THR A 442 -7.65 -5.08 18.74
N LEU A 443 -8.74 -5.84 18.69
CA LEU A 443 -8.89 -7.05 19.50
C LEU A 443 -7.86 -8.14 19.13
N ALA A 444 -7.56 -8.30 17.85
CA ALA A 444 -6.54 -9.22 17.37
C ALA A 444 -5.14 -8.87 17.88
N GLN A 445 -4.79 -7.58 17.90
CA GLN A 445 -3.49 -7.13 18.39
C GLN A 445 -3.27 -7.43 19.86
N PHE A 446 -4.33 -7.43 20.66
CA PHE A 446 -4.24 -7.80 22.08
C PHE A 446 -4.51 -9.29 22.35
N GLY A 447 -4.55 -10.13 21.31
CA GLY A 447 -4.69 -11.58 21.45
C GLY A 447 -6.07 -12.03 21.92
N ILE A 448 -7.08 -11.16 21.88
CA ILE A 448 -8.47 -11.49 22.28
C ILE A 448 -9.15 -12.33 21.18
N ILE A 449 -8.79 -12.11 19.93
CA ILE A 449 -9.23 -12.89 18.78
C ILE A 449 -8.03 -13.20 17.88
N SER A 450 -8.13 -14.25 17.06
CA SER A 450 -7.13 -14.58 16.03
C SER A 450 -7.61 -14.12 14.66
N LEU A 451 -6.84 -13.27 14.00
CA LEU A 451 -7.02 -12.83 12.61
C LEU A 451 -5.97 -13.45 11.70
#